data_789b7ae8f991d8ed9a072da1bde6a78d
#
_entry.id   789b7ae8f991d8ed9a072da1bde6a78d
#
_cell.length_a   1.000
_cell.length_b   1.000
_cell.length_c   1.000
_cell.angle_alpha   90.00
_cell.angle_beta   90.00
_cell.angle_gamma   90.00
#
_symmetry.space_group_name_H-M   'P 1'
#
loop_
_entity.id
_entity.type
_entity.pdbx_description
1 polymer ?
#
loop_
_entity_poly.entity_id
_entity_poly.type
_entity_poly.pdbx_seq_one_letter_code
_entity_poly.pdbx_strand_id
1 'polypeptide(L)'
;MQQTAKVAVIAIGLATIVVVQAGAQSASSSNPFAGVKRLFDRGPKPVTTEDGEVLGPPVKLDFVVVDGKEDLAKSLRNSSLIAAALEEDRATGQDILAAARGDYARVLGTMYDEGYFSTIINITLDGVEAAEIAPLDAPRYVGHVVVSVDPGPQFRYARADIGQLAPGTSPIEAYGVGQLAGTGAIKRAASTAITDWRDASYAKARVASQEIIADHNVSKIESNIVLNPGPPVTFGTLHATGNERLSTRRLLKIAGFPEGEKFDPEQLETVRKRLRRSGVFSAITLVEAETLNPDNSMDVGLTVVEQKPRRIGAAFEFSTTDGGMVSAFWLHRNLLGGGERFRVDAEVSDIKADSSVMDYSFGMRLERPATLHPDITAYLDLDLEQDREPEYEEESASYALGFNYIRSERLTADIALKYEYAKIDYGAGFYD
;
A
#
# COMPACT_ATOMS: atom_id res chain seq x y z
N MET A 1 -40.51 34.97 -34.63
CA MET A 1 -39.18 35.68 -34.58
C MET A 1 -38.43 35.05 -33.42
N GLN A 2 -37.52 34.14 -33.71
CA GLN A 2 -36.65 33.51 -32.69
C GLN A 2 -35.74 34.56 -32.09
N GLN A 3 -35.89 34.87 -30.82
CA GLN A 3 -34.88 35.61 -30.05
C GLN A 3 -34.00 34.58 -29.33
N THR A 4 -32.88 34.24 -29.96
CA THR A 4 -31.79 33.55 -29.29
C THR A 4 -31.12 34.51 -28.30
N ALA A 5 -31.34 34.32 -27.00
CA ALA A 5 -30.59 35.03 -25.97
C ALA A 5 -29.17 34.43 -25.91
N LYS A 6 -28.20 35.12 -26.51
CA LYS A 6 -26.78 34.76 -26.37
C LYS A 6 -26.28 35.31 -25.05
N VAL A 7 -26.24 34.52 -24.01
CA VAL A 7 -25.56 34.86 -22.76
C VAL A 7 -24.13 34.35 -22.85
N ALA A 8 -23.19 35.21 -23.15
CA ALA A 8 -21.78 34.89 -23.02
C ALA A 8 -21.34 35.17 -21.58
N VAL A 9 -21.25 34.14 -20.76
CA VAL A 9 -20.65 34.26 -19.42
C VAL A 9 -19.16 34.13 -19.56
N ILE A 10 -18.41 35.25 -19.57
CA ILE A 10 -16.95 35.26 -19.46
C ILE A 10 -16.62 35.16 -17.97
N ALA A 11 -16.45 33.96 -17.46
CA ALA A 11 -15.93 33.76 -16.12
C ALA A 11 -14.41 33.68 -16.17
N ILE A 12 -13.72 34.82 -15.96
CA ILE A 12 -12.29 34.81 -15.62
C ILE A 12 -12.20 34.50 -14.13
N GLY A 13 -12.22 33.20 -13.80
CA GLY A 13 -12.10 32.73 -12.44
C GLY A 13 -10.66 32.40 -12.11
N LEU A 14 -9.97 33.26 -11.36
CA LEU A 14 -8.78 32.86 -10.63
C LEU A 14 -9.24 32.08 -9.40
N ALA A 15 -9.51 30.80 -9.57
CA ALA A 15 -9.90 29.93 -8.45
C ALA A 15 -8.64 29.37 -7.81
N THR A 16 -8.13 30.03 -6.77
CA THR A 16 -7.15 29.44 -5.87
C THR A 16 -7.92 28.55 -4.88
N ILE A 17 -8.17 27.31 -5.24
CA ILE A 17 -8.78 26.33 -4.32
C ILE A 17 -7.63 25.68 -3.52
N VAL A 18 -7.41 26.18 -2.32
CA VAL A 18 -6.61 25.48 -1.30
C VAL A 18 -7.53 24.44 -0.66
N VAL A 19 -7.51 23.23 -1.18
CA VAL A 19 -8.21 22.10 -0.53
C VAL A 19 -7.30 21.54 0.55
N VAL A 20 -7.54 21.92 1.79
CA VAL A 20 -7.01 21.23 2.96
C VAL A 20 -7.87 19.98 3.15
N GLN A 21 -7.48 18.86 2.57
CA GLN A 21 -8.11 17.58 2.89
C GLN A 21 -7.66 17.15 4.29
N ALA A 22 -8.56 17.33 5.28
CA ALA A 22 -8.49 16.61 6.53
C ALA A 22 -8.60 15.12 6.23
N GLY A 23 -7.68 14.31 6.76
CA GLY A 23 -7.44 12.91 6.44
C GLY A 23 -8.72 12.10 6.20
N ALA A 24 -8.93 11.71 4.98
CA ALA A 24 -9.83 10.62 4.67
C ALA A 24 -9.15 9.32 5.14
N GLN A 25 -9.68 8.73 6.19
CA GLN A 25 -9.40 7.35 6.55
C GLN A 25 -9.63 6.51 5.30
N SER A 26 -8.62 5.70 4.94
CA SER A 26 -8.73 4.72 3.89
C SER A 26 -9.97 3.86 4.16
N ALA A 27 -11.03 4.09 3.41
CA ALA A 27 -12.12 3.15 3.33
C ALA A 27 -11.51 1.88 2.71
N SER A 28 -11.27 0.87 3.55
CA SER A 28 -11.06 -0.48 3.07
C SER A 28 -12.22 -0.79 2.14
N SER A 29 -11.93 -1.18 0.91
CA SER A 29 -12.94 -1.69 -0.01
C SER A 29 -13.57 -2.92 0.62
N SER A 30 -14.62 -2.71 1.42
CA SER A 30 -15.47 -3.78 1.90
C SER A 30 -16.20 -4.33 0.68
N ASN A 31 -15.79 -5.50 0.24
CA ASN A 31 -16.50 -6.27 -0.77
C ASN A 31 -17.97 -6.39 -0.30
N PRO A 32 -18.95 -5.80 -1.00
CA PRO A 32 -20.35 -5.81 -0.56
C PRO A 32 -20.93 -7.24 -0.49
N PHE A 33 -20.23 -8.24 -1.04
CA PHE A 33 -20.61 -9.65 -0.96
C PHE A 33 -19.97 -10.41 0.22
N ALA A 34 -19.07 -9.79 1.00
CA ALA A 34 -18.49 -10.45 2.18
C ALA A 34 -19.55 -10.75 3.26
N GLY A 35 -20.63 -9.98 3.32
CA GLY A 35 -21.75 -10.22 4.24
C GLY A 35 -22.64 -11.40 3.87
N VAL A 36 -22.73 -11.71 2.57
CA VAL A 36 -23.59 -12.81 2.08
C VAL A 36 -22.96 -14.17 2.36
N LYS A 37 -21.62 -14.26 2.38
CA LYS A 37 -20.90 -15.51 2.68
C LYS A 37 -21.12 -15.98 4.12
N ARG A 38 -21.32 -15.06 5.07
CA ARG A 38 -21.60 -15.42 6.50
C ARG A 38 -23.02 -15.95 6.76
N LEU A 39 -23.98 -15.69 5.88
CA LEU A 39 -25.35 -16.18 6.03
C LEU A 39 -25.52 -17.69 5.70
N PHE A 40 -24.52 -18.29 5.04
CA PHE A 40 -24.51 -19.70 4.65
C PHE A 40 -23.42 -20.52 5.33
N ASP A 41 -22.75 -19.97 6.33
CA ASP A 41 -21.72 -20.67 7.09
C ASP A 41 -22.39 -21.74 8.00
N ARG A 42 -22.58 -22.92 7.43
CA ARG A 42 -23.01 -24.12 8.12
C ARG A 42 -21.80 -24.68 8.87
N GLY A 43 -21.72 -24.52 10.17
CA GLY A 43 -20.81 -25.18 11.12
C GLY A 43 -19.48 -25.76 10.61
N PRO A 44 -18.59 -26.21 11.48
CA PRO A 44 -17.29 -26.71 11.06
C PRO A 44 -17.42 -27.83 10.02
N LYS A 45 -16.79 -27.65 8.85
CA LYS A 45 -16.87 -28.59 7.74
C LYS A 45 -15.92 -29.78 7.97
N PRO A 46 -16.25 -30.98 7.48
CA PRO A 46 -15.35 -32.13 7.54
C PRO A 46 -14.10 -31.88 6.69
N VAL A 47 -12.98 -32.47 7.10
CA VAL A 47 -11.72 -32.43 6.32
C VAL A 47 -11.88 -33.31 5.08
N THR A 48 -11.57 -32.77 3.91
CA THR A 48 -11.67 -33.48 2.63
C THR A 48 -10.34 -33.44 1.87
N THR A 49 -10.05 -34.49 1.08
CA THR A 49 -8.92 -34.52 0.15
C THR A 49 -9.17 -33.58 -1.06
N GLU A 50 -8.14 -33.35 -1.87
CA GLU A 50 -8.28 -32.63 -3.15
C GLU A 50 -9.32 -33.28 -4.09
N ASP A 51 -9.44 -34.60 -4.03
CA ASP A 51 -10.41 -35.40 -4.81
C ASP A 51 -11.83 -35.42 -4.18
N GLY A 52 -12.04 -34.71 -3.06
CA GLY A 52 -13.33 -34.58 -2.40
C GLY A 52 -13.72 -35.75 -1.45
N GLU A 53 -12.80 -36.66 -1.16
CA GLU A 53 -13.01 -37.73 -0.16
C GLU A 53 -13.01 -37.14 1.25
N VAL A 54 -14.02 -37.46 2.06
CA VAL A 54 -14.13 -37.03 3.48
C VAL A 54 -13.19 -37.87 4.33
N LEU A 55 -12.15 -37.28 4.89
CA LEU A 55 -11.16 -37.91 5.75
C LEU A 55 -11.65 -38.05 7.21
N GLY A 56 -12.42 -37.08 7.71
CA GLY A 56 -12.87 -37.08 9.09
C GLY A 56 -13.58 -35.80 9.52
N PRO A 57 -13.95 -35.70 10.80
CA PRO A 57 -14.53 -34.48 11.37
C PRO A 57 -13.50 -33.34 11.39
N PRO A 58 -13.94 -32.10 11.68
CA PRO A 58 -13.03 -30.94 11.81
C PRO A 58 -11.97 -31.22 12.87
N VAL A 59 -10.72 -30.83 12.56
CA VAL A 59 -9.58 -30.96 13.48
C VAL A 59 -9.77 -30.01 14.67
N LYS A 60 -9.64 -30.52 15.87
CA LYS A 60 -9.66 -29.72 17.10
C LYS A 60 -8.25 -29.19 17.38
N LEU A 61 -8.09 -27.89 17.59
CA LEU A 61 -6.82 -27.25 17.92
C LEU A 61 -6.95 -26.55 19.28
N ASP A 62 -6.20 -27.03 20.25
CA ASP A 62 -6.13 -26.46 21.59
C ASP A 62 -4.74 -25.87 21.87
N PHE A 63 -4.70 -24.64 22.36
CA PHE A 63 -3.49 -24.01 22.91
C PHE A 63 -3.60 -24.01 24.44
N VAL A 64 -2.69 -24.72 25.09
CA VAL A 64 -2.64 -24.86 26.55
C VAL A 64 -1.36 -24.14 27.05
N VAL A 65 -1.53 -23.04 27.76
CA VAL A 65 -0.43 -22.34 28.40
C VAL A 65 -0.49 -22.60 29.90
N VAL A 66 0.62 -23.06 30.46
CA VAL A 66 0.75 -23.21 31.91
C VAL A 66 0.54 -21.86 32.59
N ASP A 67 -0.12 -21.83 33.74
CA ASP A 67 -0.55 -20.62 34.46
C ASP A 67 -1.69 -19.80 33.83
N GLY A 68 -2.40 -20.34 32.80
CA GLY A 68 -3.68 -19.80 32.32
C GLY A 68 -3.62 -18.43 31.69
N LYS A 69 -2.50 -18.06 31.05
CA LYS A 69 -2.30 -16.77 30.38
C LYS A 69 -3.05 -16.74 29.03
N GLU A 70 -4.33 -16.37 29.06
CA GLU A 70 -5.19 -16.36 27.87
C GLU A 70 -4.68 -15.47 26.74
N ASP A 71 -4.13 -14.28 27.08
CA ASP A 71 -3.57 -13.35 26.08
C ASP A 71 -2.38 -13.97 25.35
N LEU A 72 -1.52 -14.70 26.08
CA LEU A 72 -0.40 -15.41 25.48
C LEU A 72 -0.87 -16.56 24.58
N ALA A 73 -1.85 -17.34 25.01
CA ALA A 73 -2.44 -18.41 24.19
C ALA A 73 -3.04 -17.85 22.89
N LYS A 74 -3.67 -16.66 22.94
CA LYS A 74 -4.19 -15.96 21.77
C LYS A 74 -3.07 -15.48 20.84
N SER A 75 -2.00 -14.93 21.39
CA SER A 75 -0.81 -14.49 20.62
C SER A 75 -0.16 -15.67 19.90
N LEU A 76 0.00 -16.82 20.60
CA LEU A 76 0.53 -18.05 20.04
C LEU A 76 -0.35 -18.59 18.90
N ARG A 77 -1.68 -18.62 19.12
CA ARG A 77 -2.61 -19.06 18.08
C ARG A 77 -2.54 -18.22 16.81
N ASN A 78 -2.44 -16.89 16.95
CA ASN A 78 -2.34 -15.95 15.82
C ASN A 78 -1.05 -16.12 15.02
N SER A 79 0.01 -16.63 15.66
CA SER A 79 1.31 -16.87 15.01
C SER A 79 1.46 -18.30 14.47
N SER A 80 0.57 -19.24 14.79
CA SER A 80 0.68 -20.66 14.49
C SER A 80 0.45 -20.99 13.00
N LEU A 81 1.34 -21.82 12.44
CA LEU A 81 1.16 -22.39 11.11
C LEU A 81 0.05 -23.47 11.10
N ILE A 82 -0.13 -24.20 12.21
CA ILE A 82 -1.22 -25.17 12.34
C ILE A 82 -2.56 -24.44 12.26
N ALA A 83 -2.70 -23.33 12.98
CA ALA A 83 -3.93 -22.53 12.93
C ALA A 83 -4.22 -22.03 11.52
N ALA A 84 -3.19 -21.52 10.81
CA ALA A 84 -3.31 -21.08 9.42
C ALA A 84 -3.66 -22.23 8.46
N ALA A 85 -3.02 -23.40 8.60
CA ALA A 85 -3.30 -24.56 7.76
C ALA A 85 -4.76 -25.08 7.93
N LEU A 86 -5.28 -25.00 9.15
CA LEU A 86 -6.66 -25.44 9.44
C LEU A 86 -7.74 -24.45 8.92
N GLU A 87 -7.37 -23.20 8.60
CA GLU A 87 -8.29 -22.25 7.95
C GLU A 87 -8.54 -22.60 6.47
N GLU A 88 -7.66 -23.37 5.84
CA GLU A 88 -7.72 -23.71 4.41
C GLU A 88 -8.69 -24.87 4.07
N ASP A 89 -9.48 -25.39 5.01
CA ASP A 89 -10.52 -26.47 4.85
C ASP A 89 -10.02 -27.78 4.19
N ARG A 90 -8.73 -27.94 3.89
CA ARG A 90 -8.13 -29.03 3.09
C ARG A 90 -6.85 -29.63 3.70
N ALA A 91 -6.49 -29.24 4.92
CA ALA A 91 -5.25 -29.70 5.54
C ALA A 91 -5.27 -31.21 5.76
N THR A 92 -4.39 -31.92 5.06
CA THR A 92 -4.14 -33.36 5.28
C THR A 92 -3.33 -33.57 6.56
N GLY A 93 -3.29 -34.79 7.08
CA GLY A 93 -2.45 -35.09 8.24
C GLY A 93 -0.96 -34.80 7.98
N GLN A 94 -0.50 -34.91 6.73
CA GLN A 94 0.85 -34.52 6.35
C GLN A 94 1.08 -33.02 6.44
N ASP A 95 0.11 -32.20 6.00
CA ASP A 95 0.19 -30.73 6.09
C ASP A 95 0.20 -30.29 7.55
N ILE A 96 -0.65 -30.90 8.39
CA ILE A 96 -0.70 -30.64 9.83
C ILE A 96 0.62 -31.02 10.51
N LEU A 97 1.21 -32.16 10.17
CA LEU A 97 2.53 -32.56 10.72
C LEU A 97 3.62 -31.59 10.29
N ALA A 98 3.63 -31.16 9.03
CA ALA A 98 4.60 -30.19 8.53
C ALA A 98 4.44 -28.83 9.23
N ALA A 99 3.22 -28.35 9.40
CA ALA A 99 2.90 -27.15 10.15
C ALA A 99 3.31 -27.27 11.63
N ALA A 100 3.01 -28.38 12.28
CA ALA A 100 3.38 -28.64 13.68
C ALA A 100 4.91 -28.59 13.88
N ARG A 101 5.66 -29.18 12.99
CA ARG A 101 7.13 -29.12 13.03
C ARG A 101 7.68 -27.71 12.81
N GLY A 102 7.03 -26.91 11.97
CA GLY A 102 7.36 -25.48 11.80
C GLY A 102 6.97 -24.65 13.02
N ASP A 103 5.92 -25.02 13.71
CA ASP A 103 5.40 -24.27 14.85
C ASP A 103 6.31 -24.29 16.08
N TYR A 104 7.15 -25.31 16.28
CA TYR A 104 8.14 -25.24 17.37
C TYR A 104 9.01 -23.99 17.28
N ALA A 105 9.57 -23.70 16.11
CA ALA A 105 10.40 -22.51 15.92
C ALA A 105 9.58 -21.22 15.99
N ARG A 106 8.35 -21.25 15.49
CA ARG A 106 7.46 -20.09 15.43
C ARG A 106 6.93 -19.71 16.82
N VAL A 107 6.45 -20.68 17.56
CA VAL A 107 6.01 -20.53 18.96
C VAL A 107 7.18 -20.06 19.82
N LEU A 108 8.36 -20.66 19.68
CA LEU A 108 9.58 -20.23 20.40
C LEU A 108 9.93 -18.79 20.08
N GLY A 109 9.84 -18.37 18.82
CA GLY A 109 10.06 -16.99 18.41
C GLY A 109 9.07 -16.02 19.07
N THR A 110 7.79 -16.37 19.11
CA THR A 110 6.76 -15.58 19.80
C THR A 110 7.05 -15.49 21.31
N MET A 111 7.45 -16.59 21.93
CA MET A 111 7.79 -16.60 23.35
C MET A 111 9.01 -15.69 23.66
N TYR A 112 10.02 -15.68 22.79
CA TYR A 112 11.17 -14.79 22.92
C TYR A 112 10.77 -13.31 22.71
N ASP A 113 9.83 -13.03 21.82
CA ASP A 113 9.32 -11.66 21.63
C ASP A 113 8.53 -11.18 22.86
N GLU A 114 7.84 -12.09 23.56
CA GLU A 114 7.11 -11.85 24.82
C GLU A 114 8.02 -11.92 26.07
N GLY A 115 9.32 -12.14 25.91
CA GLY A 115 10.30 -12.14 27.00
C GLY A 115 10.43 -13.45 27.79
N TYR A 116 10.01 -14.56 27.21
CA TYR A 116 10.14 -15.89 27.82
C TYR A 116 11.27 -16.68 27.15
N PHE A 117 12.44 -16.79 27.80
CA PHE A 117 13.60 -17.46 27.25
C PHE A 117 13.87 -18.85 27.80
N SER A 118 13.03 -19.33 28.75
CA SER A 118 13.13 -20.67 29.35
C SER A 118 11.93 -21.54 28.99
N THR A 119 11.31 -21.28 27.86
CA THR A 119 10.05 -21.93 27.45
C THR A 119 10.24 -23.38 27.05
N ILE A 120 9.32 -24.26 27.49
CA ILE A 120 9.18 -25.65 27.04
C ILE A 120 7.93 -25.74 26.15
N ILE A 121 8.07 -26.33 24.97
CA ILE A 121 7.03 -26.45 23.96
C ILE A 121 6.84 -27.92 23.61
N ASN A 122 5.60 -28.42 23.71
CA ASN A 122 5.21 -29.73 23.26
C ASN A 122 4.01 -29.60 22.31
N ILE A 123 4.08 -30.27 21.15
CA ILE A 123 3.01 -30.26 20.14
C ILE A 123 2.63 -31.70 19.87
N THR A 124 1.41 -32.10 20.24
CA THR A 124 0.95 -33.48 20.04
C THR A 124 -0.15 -33.56 18.99
N LEU A 125 -0.05 -34.58 18.15
CA LEU A 125 -1.06 -34.97 17.15
C LEU A 125 -1.70 -36.26 17.62
N ASP A 126 -2.97 -36.20 18.00
CA ASP A 126 -3.73 -37.34 18.60
C ASP A 126 -2.96 -38.01 19.78
N GLY A 127 -2.23 -37.20 20.56
CA GLY A 127 -1.45 -37.63 21.73
C GLY A 127 -0.02 -38.08 21.46
N VAL A 128 0.44 -38.08 20.20
CA VAL A 128 1.81 -38.40 19.83
C VAL A 128 2.58 -37.09 19.59
N GLU A 129 3.80 -36.95 20.13
CA GLU A 129 4.65 -35.75 19.96
C GLU A 129 5.05 -35.58 18.49
N ALA A 130 4.72 -34.46 17.90
CA ALA A 130 4.93 -34.20 16.47
C ALA A 130 6.41 -34.25 16.05
N ALA A 131 7.34 -33.95 16.96
CA ALA A 131 8.78 -34.05 16.73
C ALA A 131 9.24 -35.51 16.54
N GLU A 132 8.55 -36.47 17.13
CA GLU A 132 8.87 -37.92 17.10
C GLU A 132 8.30 -38.61 15.84
N ILE A 133 7.27 -38.04 15.19
CA ILE A 133 6.64 -38.63 14.00
C ILE A 133 7.57 -38.38 12.80
N ALA A 134 8.09 -39.40 12.15
CA ALA A 134 8.89 -39.24 10.94
C ALA A 134 8.04 -38.67 9.80
N PRO A 135 8.59 -37.82 8.91
CA PRO A 135 7.80 -37.20 7.82
C PRO A 135 7.11 -38.21 6.89
N LEU A 136 7.69 -39.40 6.72
CA LEU A 136 7.14 -40.47 5.89
C LEU A 136 6.03 -41.28 6.61
N ASP A 137 5.97 -41.17 7.94
CA ASP A 137 4.98 -41.86 8.80
C ASP A 137 3.84 -40.92 9.20
N ALA A 138 3.67 -39.81 8.47
CA ALA A 138 2.62 -38.84 8.70
C ALA A 138 1.23 -39.53 8.68
N PRO A 139 0.36 -39.28 9.68
CA PRO A 139 -0.98 -39.84 9.68
C PRO A 139 -1.81 -39.30 8.53
N ARG A 140 -2.71 -40.07 7.94
CA ARG A 140 -3.62 -39.61 6.90
C ARG A 140 -4.57 -38.54 7.38
N TYR A 141 -4.98 -38.63 8.67
CA TYR A 141 -5.92 -37.74 9.34
C TYR A 141 -5.44 -37.50 10.77
N VAL A 142 -5.67 -36.30 11.28
CA VAL A 142 -5.42 -35.87 12.64
C VAL A 142 -6.72 -35.34 13.21
N GLY A 143 -7.21 -35.88 14.31
CA GLY A 143 -8.45 -35.43 14.94
C GLY A 143 -8.24 -34.32 15.97
N HIS A 144 -7.12 -34.34 16.67
CA HIS A 144 -6.85 -33.40 17.75
C HIS A 144 -5.37 -32.96 17.78
N VAL A 145 -5.13 -31.69 17.78
CA VAL A 145 -3.82 -31.08 17.97
C VAL A 145 -3.80 -30.30 19.27
N VAL A 146 -2.80 -30.56 20.09
CA VAL A 146 -2.58 -29.80 21.33
C VAL A 146 -1.20 -29.15 21.30
N VAL A 147 -1.16 -27.83 21.37
CA VAL A 147 0.06 -27.05 21.57
C VAL A 147 0.15 -26.66 23.03
N SER A 148 1.02 -27.32 23.77
CA SER A 148 1.24 -27.11 25.21
C SER A 148 2.53 -26.29 25.39
N VAL A 149 2.43 -25.19 26.11
CA VAL A 149 3.56 -24.27 26.36
C VAL A 149 3.70 -23.99 27.84
N ASP A 150 4.86 -24.32 28.40
CA ASP A 150 5.29 -23.80 29.70
C ASP A 150 6.19 -22.59 29.46
N PRO A 151 5.71 -21.36 29.73
CA PRO A 151 6.47 -20.16 29.46
C PRO A 151 7.73 -19.97 30.32
N GLY A 152 7.74 -20.55 31.52
CA GLY A 152 8.75 -20.23 32.51
C GLY A 152 8.69 -18.76 32.97
N PRO A 153 9.78 -18.23 33.60
CA PRO A 153 9.83 -16.85 34.10
C PRO A 153 10.02 -15.85 32.94
N GLN A 154 9.44 -14.64 33.10
CA GLN A 154 9.73 -13.53 32.21
C GLN A 154 11.07 -12.89 32.51
N PHE A 155 11.84 -12.61 31.50
CA PHE A 155 13.14 -11.98 31.58
C PHE A 155 13.03 -10.45 31.48
N ARG A 156 13.92 -9.75 32.18
CA ARG A 156 14.05 -8.29 32.15
C ARG A 156 15.47 -7.88 31.81
N TYR A 157 15.64 -6.72 31.18
CA TYR A 157 16.95 -6.22 30.88
C TYR A 157 17.72 -5.88 32.19
N ALA A 158 18.87 -6.53 32.39
CA ALA A 158 19.88 -6.09 33.35
C ALA A 158 20.74 -4.99 32.73
N ARG A 159 20.97 -5.10 31.40
CA ARG A 159 21.69 -4.13 30.59
C ARG A 159 21.02 -4.00 29.24
N ALA A 160 20.81 -2.77 28.78
CA ALA A 160 20.23 -2.46 27.48
C ALA A 160 20.98 -1.28 26.87
N ASP A 161 22.14 -1.59 26.30
CA ASP A 161 22.99 -0.59 25.67
C ASP A 161 22.83 -0.62 24.17
N ILE A 162 22.66 0.55 23.61
CA ILE A 162 22.74 0.80 22.18
C ILE A 162 23.76 1.90 21.95
N GLY A 163 24.67 1.68 21.02
CA GLY A 163 25.81 2.58 20.79
C GLY A 163 25.40 4.02 20.55
N GLN A 164 26.26 4.81 19.94
CA GLN A 164 25.98 6.21 19.68
C GLN A 164 24.69 6.39 18.85
N LEU A 165 23.70 7.05 19.43
CA LEU A 165 22.45 7.42 18.74
C LEU A 165 22.64 8.68 17.89
N ALA A 166 21.79 8.85 16.89
CA ALA A 166 21.77 10.05 16.05
C ALA A 166 21.40 11.30 16.88
N PRO A 167 21.90 12.49 16.51
CA PRO A 167 21.54 13.72 17.18
C PRO A 167 20.03 13.98 17.17
N GLY A 168 19.46 14.27 18.33
CA GLY A 168 18.01 14.53 18.45
C GLY A 168 17.12 13.29 18.60
N THR A 169 17.69 12.09 18.63
CA THR A 169 16.94 10.85 18.86
C THR A 169 16.39 10.80 20.28
N SER A 170 15.11 10.42 20.43
CA SER A 170 14.51 10.13 21.73
C SER A 170 14.92 8.74 22.24
N PRO A 171 14.89 8.50 23.56
CA PRO A 171 15.11 7.16 24.12
C PRO A 171 14.15 6.16 23.47
N ILE A 172 14.67 4.96 23.15
CA ILE A 172 13.89 3.93 22.46
C ILE A 172 12.96 3.27 23.48
N GLU A 173 11.67 3.40 23.23
CA GLU A 173 10.62 2.85 24.07
C GLU A 173 10.73 1.32 24.18
N ALA A 174 10.46 0.76 25.36
CA ALA A 174 10.53 -0.66 25.68
C ALA A 174 11.94 -1.30 25.59
N TYR A 175 13.02 -0.52 25.37
CA TYR A 175 14.39 -1.00 25.41
C TYR A 175 15.20 -0.23 26.47
N GLY A 176 15.23 -0.75 27.68
CA GLY A 176 15.88 -0.11 28.81
C GLY A 176 15.99 -1.04 30.02
N VAL A 177 16.92 -0.74 30.95
CA VAL A 177 17.13 -1.52 32.17
C VAL A 177 15.85 -1.66 32.97
N GLY A 178 15.52 -2.89 33.37
CA GLY A 178 14.30 -3.21 34.13
C GLY A 178 13.06 -3.42 33.28
N GLN A 179 13.05 -3.02 31.99
CA GLN A 179 11.99 -3.29 31.07
C GLN A 179 11.93 -4.79 30.71
N LEU A 180 10.78 -5.23 30.17
CA LEU A 180 10.58 -6.59 29.67
C LEU A 180 11.55 -6.85 28.51
N ALA A 181 12.32 -7.93 28.58
CA ALA A 181 13.32 -8.24 27.59
C ALA A 181 12.76 -9.12 26.48
N GLY A 182 12.24 -8.53 25.41
CA GLY A 182 11.79 -9.26 24.24
C GLY A 182 12.72 -9.08 23.04
N THR A 183 12.89 -10.11 22.20
CA THR A 183 13.70 -10.02 20.97
C THR A 183 13.13 -9.00 20.00
N GLY A 184 11.82 -8.82 19.95
CA GLY A 184 11.16 -7.78 19.17
C GLY A 184 11.53 -6.37 19.61
N ALA A 185 11.71 -6.12 20.92
CA ALA A 185 12.17 -4.84 21.44
C ALA A 185 13.61 -4.53 21.00
N ILE A 186 14.50 -5.53 21.05
CA ILE A 186 15.89 -5.40 20.58
C ILE A 186 15.94 -5.08 19.08
N LYS A 187 15.19 -5.82 18.26
CA LYS A 187 15.11 -5.58 16.81
C LYS A 187 14.57 -4.17 16.49
N ARG A 188 13.49 -3.76 17.17
CA ARG A 188 12.94 -2.40 17.01
C ARG A 188 13.94 -1.33 17.42
N ALA A 189 14.63 -1.51 18.55
CA ALA A 189 15.65 -0.58 19.01
C ALA A 189 16.75 -0.39 17.95
N ALA A 190 17.30 -1.48 17.43
CA ALA A 190 18.31 -1.45 16.37
C ALA A 190 17.78 -0.78 15.08
N SER A 191 16.59 -1.16 14.61
CA SER A 191 16.03 -0.60 13.39
C SER A 191 15.68 0.88 13.51
N THR A 192 15.13 1.31 14.64
CA THR A 192 14.86 2.73 14.92
C THR A 192 16.14 3.54 14.90
N ALA A 193 17.16 3.08 15.61
CA ALA A 193 18.44 3.79 15.66
C ALA A 193 19.12 3.89 14.28
N ILE A 194 19.01 2.85 13.42
CA ILE A 194 19.49 2.90 12.04
C ILE A 194 18.67 3.92 11.23
N THR A 195 17.34 3.92 11.37
CA THR A 195 16.46 4.87 10.68
C THR A 195 16.81 6.30 11.07
N ASP A 196 16.98 6.60 12.36
CA ASP A 196 17.34 7.93 12.84
C ASP A 196 18.68 8.41 12.28
N TRP A 197 19.68 7.52 12.17
CA TRP A 197 20.94 7.85 11.52
C TRP A 197 20.77 8.09 10.02
N ARG A 198 19.94 7.31 9.35
CA ARG A 198 19.63 7.52 7.91
C ARG A 198 18.93 8.85 7.68
N ASP A 199 17.98 9.22 8.55
CA ASP A 199 17.28 10.51 8.51
C ASP A 199 18.25 11.69 8.80
N ALA A 200 19.32 11.43 9.58
CA ALA A 200 20.42 12.37 9.79
C ALA A 200 21.45 12.38 8.63
N SER A 201 21.13 11.83 7.46
CA SER A 201 21.98 11.76 6.26
C SER A 201 23.12 10.73 6.29
N TYR A 202 23.07 9.74 7.16
CA TYR A 202 24.06 8.64 7.22
C TYR A 202 23.49 7.38 6.53
N ALA A 203 23.43 7.40 5.20
CA ALA A 203 22.76 6.37 4.39
C ALA A 203 23.24 4.94 4.65
N LYS A 204 24.49 4.76 5.07
CA LYS A 204 25.14 3.45 5.30
C LYS A 204 25.18 3.04 6.76
N ALA A 205 24.36 3.67 7.60
CA ALA A 205 24.22 3.28 9.00
C ALA A 205 23.80 1.80 9.14
N ARG A 206 24.47 1.07 10.01
CA ARG A 206 24.22 -0.36 10.23
C ARG A 206 24.60 -0.78 11.64
N VAL A 207 24.09 -1.93 12.06
CA VAL A 207 24.61 -2.62 13.24
C VAL A 207 26.00 -3.18 12.90
N ALA A 208 27.02 -2.79 13.66
CA ALA A 208 28.38 -3.30 13.53
C ALA A 208 28.54 -4.64 14.27
N SER A 209 28.01 -4.73 15.50
CA SER A 209 27.96 -5.96 16.28
C SER A 209 26.78 -5.92 17.24
N GLN A 210 26.30 -7.10 17.61
CA GLN A 210 25.23 -7.30 18.57
C GLN A 210 25.59 -8.47 19.48
N GLU A 211 25.48 -8.27 20.77
CA GLU A 211 25.72 -9.30 21.79
C GLU A 211 24.51 -9.34 22.71
N ILE A 212 23.90 -10.53 22.85
CA ILE A 212 22.76 -10.77 23.74
C ILE A 212 23.09 -11.97 24.60
N ILE A 213 23.09 -11.76 25.91
CA ILE A 213 23.38 -12.80 26.92
C ILE A 213 22.15 -12.98 27.79
N ALA A 214 21.63 -14.21 27.85
CA ALA A 214 20.55 -14.60 28.75
C ALA A 214 21.11 -15.32 29.97
N ASP A 215 20.91 -14.75 31.14
CA ASP A 215 21.18 -15.42 32.42
C ASP A 215 19.89 -16.06 32.94
N HIS A 216 19.78 -17.36 32.78
CA HIS A 216 18.61 -18.14 33.16
C HIS A 216 18.49 -18.28 34.70
N ASN A 217 19.56 -18.13 35.46
CA ASN A 217 19.52 -18.25 36.92
C ASN A 217 18.79 -17.09 37.59
N VAL A 218 18.88 -15.92 37.00
CA VAL A 218 18.27 -14.68 37.53
C VAL A 218 17.21 -14.10 36.59
N SER A 219 16.89 -14.78 35.49
CA SER A 219 15.93 -14.36 34.48
C SER A 219 16.18 -12.95 33.94
N LYS A 220 17.44 -12.69 33.55
CA LYS A 220 17.87 -11.40 33.03
C LYS A 220 18.55 -11.50 31.68
N ILE A 221 18.40 -10.44 30.89
CA ILE A 221 19.07 -10.26 29.59
C ILE A 221 20.03 -9.09 29.68
N GLU A 222 21.25 -9.30 29.20
CA GLU A 222 22.17 -8.22 28.84
C GLU A 222 22.19 -8.09 27.32
N SER A 223 21.91 -6.90 26.81
CA SER A 223 21.93 -6.59 25.39
C SER A 223 22.84 -5.42 25.13
N ASN A 224 23.78 -5.60 24.21
CA ASN A 224 24.71 -4.57 23.76
C ASN A 224 24.69 -4.52 22.23
N ILE A 225 24.27 -3.39 21.66
CA ILE A 225 24.18 -3.14 20.23
C ILE A 225 25.19 -2.04 19.87
N VAL A 226 26.13 -2.36 19.00
CA VAL A 226 27.12 -1.38 18.51
C VAL A 226 26.69 -0.94 17.11
N LEU A 227 26.51 0.36 16.94
CA LEU A 227 26.14 0.97 15.66
C LEU A 227 27.38 1.49 14.93
N ASN A 228 27.37 1.41 13.62
CA ASN A 228 28.32 2.09 12.75
C ASN A 228 27.51 2.99 11.78
N PRO A 229 27.48 4.30 12.02
CA PRO A 229 26.78 5.23 11.14
C PRO A 229 27.40 5.36 9.74
N GLY A 230 28.72 5.15 9.63
CA GLY A 230 29.47 5.52 8.43
C GLY A 230 29.66 7.03 8.29
N PRO A 231 30.05 7.53 7.11
CA PRO A 231 30.16 8.97 6.84
C PRO A 231 28.79 9.58 6.51
N PRO A 232 28.63 10.91 6.66
CA PRO A 232 27.48 11.63 6.08
C PRO A 232 27.52 11.53 4.56
N VAL A 233 26.36 11.37 3.94
CA VAL A 233 26.20 11.06 2.52
C VAL A 233 25.41 12.16 1.81
N THR A 234 25.81 12.49 0.57
CA THR A 234 25.00 13.26 -0.35
C THR A 234 24.50 12.36 -1.48
N PHE A 235 23.45 12.78 -2.17
CA PHE A 235 23.00 12.09 -3.39
C PHE A 235 24.00 12.28 -4.52
N GLY A 236 24.44 11.20 -5.13
CA GLY A 236 25.21 11.17 -6.37
C GLY A 236 24.31 11.24 -7.58
N THR A 237 24.59 10.46 -8.62
CA THR A 237 23.87 10.45 -9.89
C THR A 237 22.75 9.42 -9.92
N LEU A 238 21.61 9.76 -10.55
CA LEU A 238 20.52 8.82 -10.80
C LEU A 238 20.76 8.09 -12.14
N HIS A 239 21.02 6.79 -12.07
CA HIS A 239 21.18 5.91 -13.23
C HIS A 239 19.87 5.26 -13.61
N ALA A 240 19.23 5.73 -14.68
CA ALA A 240 17.92 5.26 -15.13
C ALA A 240 18.03 4.21 -16.22
N THR A 241 17.26 3.12 -16.09
CA THR A 241 17.17 2.01 -17.06
C THR A 241 15.73 1.53 -17.22
N GLY A 242 15.44 0.83 -18.33
CA GLY A 242 14.12 0.21 -18.58
C GLY A 242 13.08 1.13 -19.23
N ASN A 243 13.43 2.39 -19.51
CA ASN A 243 12.59 3.29 -20.32
C ASN A 243 12.85 3.04 -21.81
N GLU A 244 11.80 2.65 -22.54
CA GLU A 244 11.87 2.33 -23.97
C GLU A 244 11.28 3.45 -24.84
N ARG A 245 10.12 3.99 -24.45
CA ARG A 245 9.36 5.01 -25.19
C ARG A 245 9.48 6.39 -24.58
N LEU A 246 9.59 6.47 -23.26
CA LEU A 246 9.84 7.72 -22.56
C LEU A 246 11.32 8.07 -22.67
N SER A 247 11.64 9.28 -23.14
CA SER A 247 13.04 9.72 -23.21
C SER A 247 13.67 9.80 -21.82
N THR A 248 14.94 9.36 -21.68
CA THR A 248 15.67 9.37 -20.39
C THR A 248 15.72 10.77 -19.78
N ARG A 249 15.90 11.81 -20.60
CA ARG A 249 15.86 13.21 -20.14
C ARG A 249 14.52 13.57 -19.48
N ARG A 250 13.40 13.08 -20.01
CA ARG A 250 12.08 13.32 -19.42
C ARG A 250 11.86 12.47 -18.17
N LEU A 251 12.33 11.23 -18.18
CA LEU A 251 12.31 10.36 -17.00
C LEU A 251 13.01 11.03 -15.81
N LEU A 252 14.24 11.51 -16.01
CA LEU A 252 15.01 12.21 -14.97
C LEU A 252 14.32 13.51 -14.51
N LYS A 253 13.70 14.26 -15.45
CA LYS A 253 12.94 15.47 -15.10
C LYS A 253 11.69 15.16 -14.28
N ILE A 254 10.96 14.09 -14.60
CA ILE A 254 9.79 13.64 -13.84
C ILE A 254 10.21 13.12 -12.46
N ALA A 255 11.30 12.38 -12.38
CA ALA A 255 11.87 11.91 -11.11
C ALA A 255 12.21 13.09 -10.19
N GLY A 256 12.81 14.17 -10.72
CA GLY A 256 13.24 15.31 -9.94
C GLY A 256 14.16 14.89 -8.79
N PHE A 257 15.16 14.07 -9.14
CA PHE A 257 16.12 13.52 -8.18
C PHE A 257 17.02 14.63 -7.61
N PRO A 258 17.25 14.65 -6.29
CA PRO A 258 17.95 15.73 -5.59
C PRO A 258 19.48 15.54 -5.62
N GLU A 259 20.08 15.47 -6.80
CA GLU A 259 21.54 15.29 -6.99
C GLU A 259 22.33 16.37 -6.27
N GLY A 260 23.36 15.98 -5.50
CA GLY A 260 24.21 16.86 -4.70
C GLY A 260 23.61 17.31 -3.37
N GLU A 261 22.33 17.06 -3.10
CA GLU A 261 21.71 17.37 -1.81
C GLU A 261 22.09 16.31 -0.74
N LYS A 262 21.92 16.64 0.53
CA LYS A 262 22.12 15.69 1.61
C LYS A 262 21.15 14.52 1.47
N PHE A 263 21.65 13.32 1.75
CA PHE A 263 20.81 12.12 1.72
C PHE A 263 19.66 12.23 2.71
N ASP A 264 18.46 11.92 2.22
CA ASP A 264 17.22 11.87 2.97
C ASP A 264 16.34 10.77 2.36
N PRO A 265 15.99 9.71 3.11
CA PRO A 265 15.14 8.63 2.61
C PRO A 265 13.78 9.11 2.10
N GLU A 266 13.21 10.17 2.67
CA GLU A 266 11.92 10.72 2.27
C GLU A 266 11.98 11.31 0.85
N GLN A 267 13.12 11.85 0.45
CA GLN A 267 13.31 12.35 -0.90
C GLN A 267 13.27 11.22 -1.95
N LEU A 268 13.79 10.02 -1.64
CA LEU A 268 13.65 8.85 -2.53
C LEU A 268 12.21 8.42 -2.68
N GLU A 269 11.42 8.45 -1.60
CA GLU A 269 9.98 8.21 -1.67
C GLU A 269 9.26 9.27 -2.51
N THR A 270 9.67 10.52 -2.41
CA THR A 270 9.15 11.62 -3.24
C THR A 270 9.43 11.37 -4.72
N VAL A 271 10.64 10.96 -5.09
CA VAL A 271 10.99 10.55 -6.45
C VAL A 271 10.08 9.41 -6.92
N ARG A 272 9.87 8.38 -6.09
CA ARG A 272 8.99 7.25 -6.41
C ARG A 272 7.54 7.69 -6.61
N LYS A 273 7.02 8.57 -5.74
CA LYS A 273 5.67 9.16 -5.85
C LYS A 273 5.49 9.96 -7.14
N ARG A 274 6.46 10.79 -7.52
CA ARG A 274 6.45 11.56 -8.79
C ARG A 274 6.37 10.65 -10.01
N LEU A 275 7.19 9.61 -10.04
CA LEU A 275 7.19 8.63 -11.13
C LEU A 275 5.88 7.84 -11.22
N ARG A 276 5.31 7.39 -10.08
CA ARG A 276 4.00 6.73 -10.04
C ARG A 276 2.88 7.63 -10.54
N ARG A 277 2.87 8.88 -10.11
CA ARG A 277 1.85 9.88 -10.48
C ARG A 277 1.82 10.16 -11.99
N SER A 278 2.96 10.05 -12.68
CA SER A 278 3.03 10.20 -14.14
C SER A 278 2.13 9.19 -14.88
N GLY A 279 1.83 8.03 -14.27
CA GLY A 279 1.01 6.97 -14.85
C GLY A 279 1.65 6.25 -16.04
N VAL A 280 2.94 6.48 -16.33
CA VAL A 280 3.67 5.86 -17.43
C VAL A 280 4.20 4.48 -17.06
N PHE A 281 4.46 4.22 -15.78
CA PHE A 281 5.17 3.02 -15.31
C PHE A 281 4.26 2.04 -14.58
N SER A 282 4.48 0.75 -14.79
CA SER A 282 3.86 -0.36 -14.05
C SER A 282 4.70 -0.80 -12.85
N ALA A 283 6.02 -0.69 -12.96
CA ALA A 283 6.95 -0.97 -11.88
C ALA A 283 8.04 0.09 -11.81
N ILE A 284 8.46 0.42 -10.59
CA ILE A 284 9.49 1.40 -10.29
C ILE A 284 10.32 0.86 -9.13
N THR A 285 11.61 0.65 -9.36
CA THR A 285 12.57 0.18 -8.37
C THR A 285 13.69 1.21 -8.24
N LEU A 286 13.92 1.68 -7.01
CA LEU A 286 15.05 2.53 -6.65
C LEU A 286 15.97 1.70 -5.76
N VAL A 287 17.24 1.62 -6.13
CA VAL A 287 18.27 0.86 -5.41
C VAL A 287 19.44 1.78 -5.12
N GLU A 288 19.76 1.93 -3.85
CA GLU A 288 20.96 2.66 -3.39
C GLU A 288 22.22 1.88 -3.74
N ALA A 289 23.24 2.54 -4.27
CA ALA A 289 24.54 1.90 -4.51
C ALA A 289 25.10 1.31 -3.22
N GLU A 290 25.67 0.13 -3.28
CA GLU A 290 26.28 -0.53 -2.10
C GLU A 290 27.48 0.23 -1.56
N THR A 291 28.28 0.81 -2.46
CA THR A 291 29.48 1.58 -2.13
C THR A 291 29.27 3.06 -2.38
N LEU A 292 29.92 3.89 -1.59
CA LEU A 292 29.93 5.34 -1.80
C LEU A 292 31.05 5.73 -2.78
N ASN A 293 30.85 6.83 -3.48
CA ASN A 293 31.86 7.49 -4.28
C ASN A 293 32.96 8.09 -3.36
N PRO A 294 34.14 8.43 -3.90
CA PRO A 294 35.25 8.98 -3.09
C PRO A 294 34.91 10.29 -2.35
N ASP A 295 33.91 11.03 -2.80
CA ASP A 295 33.40 12.27 -2.19
C ASP A 295 32.26 12.04 -1.20
N ASN A 296 32.00 10.79 -0.81
CA ASN A 296 30.86 10.33 -0.01
C ASN A 296 29.50 10.57 -0.66
N SER A 297 29.43 10.81 -1.96
CA SER A 297 28.14 10.77 -2.64
C SER A 297 27.69 9.34 -2.92
N MET A 298 26.37 9.11 -2.99
CA MET A 298 25.75 7.82 -3.22
C MET A 298 24.91 7.84 -4.47
N ASP A 299 25.29 7.07 -5.47
CA ASP A 299 24.49 6.88 -6.67
C ASP A 299 23.25 6.04 -6.38
N VAL A 300 22.21 6.27 -7.18
CA VAL A 300 20.96 5.51 -7.10
C VAL A 300 20.61 4.92 -8.45
N GLY A 301 20.39 3.62 -8.49
CA GLY A 301 19.86 2.93 -9.66
C GLY A 301 18.33 3.07 -9.71
N LEU A 302 17.82 3.53 -10.84
CA LEU A 302 16.38 3.55 -11.14
C LEU A 302 16.08 2.57 -12.26
N THR A 303 15.32 1.53 -11.95
CA THR A 303 14.79 0.60 -12.94
C THR A 303 13.29 0.79 -13.07
N VAL A 304 12.82 1.02 -14.29
CA VAL A 304 11.39 1.21 -14.57
C VAL A 304 10.87 0.20 -15.58
N VAL A 305 9.58 -0.11 -15.50
CA VAL A 305 8.86 -0.89 -16.51
C VAL A 305 7.70 -0.04 -17.00
N GLU A 306 7.68 0.28 -18.29
CA GLU A 306 6.61 1.09 -18.87
C GLU A 306 5.29 0.29 -18.98
N GLN A 307 4.18 0.98 -18.72
CA GLN A 307 2.84 0.44 -18.98
C GLN A 307 2.56 0.41 -20.49
N LYS A 308 1.56 -0.40 -20.88
CA LYS A 308 1.01 -0.34 -22.25
C LYS A 308 0.56 1.09 -22.54
N PRO A 309 0.96 1.69 -23.69
CA PRO A 309 0.73 3.11 -23.94
C PRO A 309 -0.76 3.45 -24.09
N ARG A 310 -1.58 2.50 -24.52
CA ARG A 310 -3.01 2.71 -24.79
C ARG A 310 -3.87 1.91 -23.83
N ARG A 311 -4.96 2.54 -23.39
CA ARG A 311 -6.03 1.90 -22.64
C ARG A 311 -7.37 2.36 -23.20
N ILE A 312 -8.27 1.41 -23.44
CA ILE A 312 -9.64 1.66 -23.84
C ILE A 312 -10.54 1.07 -22.77
N GLY A 313 -11.62 1.74 -22.44
CA GLY A 313 -12.66 1.22 -21.56
C GLY A 313 -14.03 1.69 -22.05
N ALA A 314 -15.04 0.90 -21.73
CA ALA A 314 -16.43 1.24 -21.90
C ALA A 314 -17.20 0.78 -20.68
N ALA A 315 -18.25 1.51 -20.30
CA ALA A 315 -19.16 1.17 -19.23
C ALA A 315 -20.61 1.35 -19.70
N PHE A 316 -21.48 0.56 -19.11
CA PHE A 316 -22.94 0.69 -19.25
C PHE A 316 -23.51 0.73 -17.82
N GLU A 317 -24.38 1.69 -17.57
CA GLU A 317 -25.10 1.83 -16.32
C GLU A 317 -26.59 1.98 -16.62
N PHE A 318 -27.44 1.46 -15.74
CA PHE A 318 -28.89 1.60 -15.84
C PHE A 318 -29.47 1.97 -14.49
N SER A 319 -30.21 3.08 -14.48
CA SER A 319 -30.97 3.58 -13.33
C SER A 319 -32.45 3.59 -13.68
N THR A 320 -33.30 3.25 -12.72
CA THR A 320 -34.76 3.34 -12.90
C THR A 320 -35.26 4.78 -12.91
N THR A 321 -34.46 5.73 -12.45
CA THR A 321 -34.79 7.15 -12.40
C THR A 321 -34.24 7.89 -13.62
N ASP A 322 -32.96 7.64 -13.95
CA ASP A 322 -32.22 8.44 -14.94
C ASP A 322 -32.08 7.71 -16.28
N GLY A 323 -32.60 6.46 -16.39
CA GLY A 323 -32.50 5.67 -17.61
C GLY A 323 -31.15 4.98 -17.78
N GLY A 324 -30.77 4.76 -19.03
CA GLY A 324 -29.50 4.14 -19.40
C GLY A 324 -28.39 5.17 -19.63
N MET A 325 -27.15 4.80 -19.31
CA MET A 325 -25.94 5.56 -19.63
C MET A 325 -24.91 4.63 -20.29
N VAL A 326 -24.29 5.11 -21.36
CA VAL A 326 -23.18 4.43 -22.04
C VAL A 326 -22.02 5.38 -22.11
N SER A 327 -20.86 4.96 -21.57
CA SER A 327 -19.63 5.75 -21.65
C SER A 327 -18.48 4.94 -22.23
N ALA A 328 -17.57 5.63 -22.89
CA ALA A 328 -16.34 5.06 -23.41
C ALA A 328 -15.19 6.04 -23.25
N PHE A 329 -13.99 5.50 -23.00
CA PHE A 329 -12.79 6.33 -22.99
C PHE A 329 -11.65 5.68 -23.76
N TRP A 330 -10.79 6.55 -24.27
CA TRP A 330 -9.48 6.20 -24.82
C TRP A 330 -8.40 7.02 -24.13
N LEU A 331 -7.36 6.35 -23.69
CA LEU A 331 -6.24 6.94 -23.00
C LEU A 331 -4.93 6.56 -23.70
N HIS A 332 -4.08 7.53 -23.99
CA HIS A 332 -2.69 7.32 -24.40
C HIS A 332 -1.73 7.89 -23.35
N ARG A 333 -0.88 7.03 -22.80
CA ARG A 333 0.20 7.41 -21.89
C ARG A 333 1.46 7.65 -22.70
N ASN A 334 2.08 8.78 -22.59
CA ASN A 334 3.29 9.12 -23.34
C ASN A 334 3.03 9.38 -24.85
N LEU A 335 2.12 10.31 -25.15
CA LEU A 335 1.66 10.60 -26.53
C LEU A 335 2.80 11.08 -27.42
N LEU A 336 3.66 11.98 -26.91
CA LEU A 336 4.73 12.65 -27.64
C LEU A 336 6.14 12.19 -27.20
N GLY A 337 6.25 11.17 -26.37
CA GLY A 337 7.53 10.66 -25.84
C GLY A 337 8.06 11.41 -24.60
N GLY A 338 7.31 12.38 -24.10
CA GLY A 338 7.66 13.18 -22.91
C GLY A 338 6.86 12.83 -21.65
N GLY A 339 6.07 11.76 -21.68
CA GLY A 339 5.17 11.35 -20.58
C GLY A 339 3.82 12.08 -20.60
N GLU A 340 3.46 12.70 -21.73
CA GLU A 340 2.18 13.35 -21.92
C GLU A 340 1.06 12.31 -21.90
N ARG A 341 0.03 12.55 -21.08
CA ARG A 341 -1.15 11.72 -20.98
C ARG A 341 -2.31 12.39 -21.69
N PHE A 342 -2.83 11.75 -22.72
CA PHE A 342 -3.98 12.22 -23.48
C PHE A 342 -5.15 11.28 -23.27
N ARG A 343 -6.28 11.82 -22.83
CA ARG A 343 -7.52 11.10 -22.58
C ARG A 343 -8.65 11.73 -23.37
N VAL A 344 -9.47 10.90 -23.94
CA VAL A 344 -10.74 11.26 -24.60
C VAL A 344 -11.82 10.44 -23.94
N ASP A 345 -12.89 11.08 -23.53
CA ASP A 345 -14.10 10.50 -22.97
C ASP A 345 -15.30 10.86 -23.85
N ALA A 346 -16.23 9.94 -23.98
CA ALA A 346 -17.52 10.18 -24.62
C ALA A 346 -18.61 9.45 -23.83
N GLU A 347 -19.73 10.11 -23.60
CA GLU A 347 -20.83 9.59 -22.83
C GLU A 347 -22.16 9.96 -23.48
N VAL A 348 -23.11 9.05 -23.43
CA VAL A 348 -24.52 9.27 -23.76
C VAL A 348 -25.34 8.83 -22.55
N SER A 349 -26.13 9.73 -21.99
CA SER A 349 -26.97 9.52 -20.81
C SER A 349 -28.44 9.84 -21.10
N ASP A 350 -29.28 9.67 -20.09
CA ASP A 350 -30.74 9.83 -20.16
C ASP A 350 -31.43 8.97 -21.23
N ILE A 351 -30.90 7.75 -21.48
CA ILE A 351 -31.48 6.82 -22.47
C ILE A 351 -32.72 6.17 -21.86
N LYS A 352 -33.91 6.72 -22.15
CA LYS A 352 -35.20 6.22 -21.68
C LYS A 352 -36.01 5.65 -22.83
N ALA A 353 -36.86 4.64 -22.55
CA ALA A 353 -37.69 3.98 -23.58
C ALA A 353 -38.72 4.92 -24.21
N ASP A 354 -39.19 5.92 -23.51
CA ASP A 354 -40.30 6.82 -23.89
C ASP A 354 -39.83 8.22 -24.29
N SER A 355 -38.52 8.53 -24.23
CA SER A 355 -38.00 9.83 -24.62
C SER A 355 -37.02 9.73 -25.78
N SER A 356 -37.15 10.64 -26.75
CA SER A 356 -36.14 10.85 -27.80
C SER A 356 -35.02 11.83 -27.36
N VAL A 357 -34.99 12.18 -26.10
CA VAL A 357 -34.10 13.17 -25.52
C VAL A 357 -32.98 12.43 -24.83
N MET A 358 -31.78 12.61 -25.31
CA MET A 358 -30.55 12.03 -24.75
C MET A 358 -29.54 13.14 -24.53
N ASP A 359 -28.74 13.00 -23.49
CA ASP A 359 -27.65 13.91 -23.19
C ASP A 359 -26.35 13.37 -23.78
N TYR A 360 -25.50 14.26 -24.21
CA TYR A 360 -24.22 13.91 -24.80
C TYR A 360 -23.10 14.69 -24.12
N SER A 361 -22.05 14.01 -23.72
CA SER A 361 -20.83 14.65 -23.26
C SER A 361 -19.60 14.12 -24.00
N PHE A 362 -18.67 15.02 -24.30
CA PHE A 362 -17.42 14.70 -24.94
C PHE A 362 -16.31 15.52 -24.30
N GLY A 363 -15.32 14.82 -23.70
CA GLY A 363 -14.18 15.44 -23.01
C GLY A 363 -12.84 15.07 -23.65
N MET A 364 -11.93 15.99 -23.69
CA MET A 364 -10.51 15.75 -24.00
C MET A 364 -9.63 16.37 -22.94
N ARG A 365 -8.65 15.62 -22.45
CA ARG A 365 -7.64 16.12 -21.51
C ARG A 365 -6.24 15.73 -21.95
N LEU A 366 -5.38 16.72 -22.07
CA LEU A 366 -3.94 16.56 -22.30
C LEU A 366 -3.17 17.04 -21.08
N GLU A 367 -2.43 16.14 -20.46
CA GLU A 367 -1.60 16.43 -19.29
C GLU A 367 -0.13 16.26 -19.63
N ARG A 368 0.70 17.14 -19.09
CA ARG A 368 2.17 17.06 -19.20
C ARG A 368 2.81 17.17 -17.82
N PRO A 369 3.27 16.06 -17.24
CA PRO A 369 3.93 16.07 -15.93
C PRO A 369 5.27 16.80 -15.99
N ALA A 370 5.75 17.29 -14.86
CA ALA A 370 7.05 17.96 -14.71
C ALA A 370 7.28 19.05 -15.75
N THR A 371 6.33 19.96 -15.92
CA THR A 371 6.42 21.02 -16.95
C THR A 371 7.42 22.10 -16.56
N LEU A 372 7.27 22.74 -15.42
CA LEU A 372 8.19 23.76 -14.88
C LEU A 372 9.03 23.18 -13.74
N HIS A 373 8.38 22.43 -12.85
CA HIS A 373 8.96 21.77 -11.70
C HIS A 373 8.47 20.29 -11.68
N PRO A 374 9.22 19.34 -11.09
CA PRO A 374 8.79 17.93 -11.01
C PRO A 374 7.38 17.71 -10.44
N ASP A 375 6.93 18.60 -9.55
CA ASP A 375 5.62 18.55 -8.90
C ASP A 375 4.53 19.34 -9.63
N ILE A 376 4.82 19.94 -10.80
CA ILE A 376 3.86 20.71 -11.58
C ILE A 376 3.48 19.94 -12.85
N THR A 377 2.18 19.69 -13.01
CA THR A 377 1.59 19.15 -14.22
C THR A 377 0.81 20.24 -14.93
N ALA A 378 1.17 20.54 -16.17
CA ALA A 378 0.33 21.38 -17.03
C ALA A 378 -0.77 20.53 -17.66
N TYR A 379 -1.95 21.11 -17.84
CA TYR A 379 -3.05 20.44 -18.52
C TYR A 379 -3.84 21.37 -19.44
N LEU A 380 -4.45 20.75 -20.44
CA LEU A 380 -5.42 21.38 -21.34
C LEU A 380 -6.65 20.51 -21.36
N ASP A 381 -7.81 21.09 -21.02
CA ASP A 381 -9.12 20.45 -21.08
C ASP A 381 -9.96 21.09 -22.18
N LEU A 382 -10.75 20.26 -22.83
CA LEU A 382 -11.85 20.63 -23.72
C LEU A 382 -13.04 19.76 -23.33
N ASP A 383 -14.15 20.38 -22.98
CA ASP A 383 -15.41 19.68 -22.69
C ASP A 383 -16.53 20.28 -23.58
N LEU A 384 -17.32 19.38 -24.17
CA LEU A 384 -18.49 19.69 -24.96
C LEU A 384 -19.66 18.92 -24.36
N GLU A 385 -20.72 19.62 -23.99
CA GLU A 385 -21.90 19.02 -23.37
C GLU A 385 -23.17 19.49 -24.07
N GLN A 386 -24.13 18.59 -24.19
CA GLN A 386 -25.47 18.87 -24.63
C GLN A 386 -26.44 18.21 -23.68
N ASP A 387 -27.12 19.03 -22.89
CA ASP A 387 -28.15 18.64 -21.95
C ASP A 387 -29.52 18.99 -22.50
N ARG A 388 -30.46 18.04 -22.47
CA ARG A 388 -31.83 18.19 -22.95
C ARG A 388 -32.82 17.84 -21.88
N GLU A 389 -33.43 18.89 -21.34
CA GLU A 389 -34.55 18.78 -20.42
C GLU A 389 -35.87 19.11 -21.10
N PRO A 390 -37.02 18.69 -20.58
CA PRO A 390 -38.33 18.99 -21.19
C PRO A 390 -38.58 20.48 -21.41
N GLU A 391 -37.98 21.35 -20.60
CA GLU A 391 -38.20 22.78 -20.62
C GLU A 391 -37.13 23.56 -21.40
N TYR A 392 -35.91 23.00 -21.55
CA TYR A 392 -34.79 23.68 -22.22
C TYR A 392 -33.80 22.70 -22.84
N GLU A 393 -33.05 23.19 -23.81
CA GLU A 393 -31.84 22.52 -24.33
C GLU A 393 -30.64 23.43 -24.10
N GLU A 394 -29.59 22.88 -23.46
CA GLU A 394 -28.34 23.56 -23.24
C GLU A 394 -27.21 22.93 -24.04
N GLU A 395 -26.53 23.73 -24.83
CA GLU A 395 -25.29 23.36 -25.51
C GLU A 395 -24.13 24.14 -24.89
N SER A 396 -23.16 23.46 -24.33
CA SER A 396 -21.99 24.11 -23.72
C SER A 396 -20.67 23.63 -24.32
N ALA A 397 -19.69 24.52 -24.33
CA ALA A 397 -18.32 24.25 -24.71
C ALA A 397 -17.37 24.96 -23.76
N SER A 398 -16.46 24.23 -23.13
CA SER A 398 -15.48 24.80 -22.23
C SER A 398 -14.05 24.43 -22.61
N TYR A 399 -13.13 25.36 -22.38
CA TYR A 399 -11.68 25.20 -22.55
C TYR A 399 -11.01 25.61 -21.27
N ALA A 400 -10.09 24.80 -20.75
CA ALA A 400 -9.26 25.17 -19.62
C ALA A 400 -7.79 24.88 -19.90
N LEU A 401 -6.93 25.84 -19.56
CA LEU A 401 -5.49 25.67 -19.53
C LEU A 401 -5.03 25.92 -18.11
N GLY A 402 -4.39 24.95 -17.50
CA GLY A 402 -4.04 25.04 -16.09
C GLY A 402 -2.75 24.36 -15.71
N PHE A 403 -2.38 24.60 -14.46
CA PHE A 403 -1.24 23.98 -13.78
C PHE A 403 -1.69 23.43 -12.45
N ASN A 404 -1.47 22.14 -12.27
CA ASN A 404 -1.70 21.45 -11.01
C ASN A 404 -0.35 21.26 -10.30
N TYR A 405 -0.23 21.78 -9.07
CA TYR A 405 0.93 21.62 -8.20
C TYR A 405 0.60 20.72 -7.03
N ILE A 406 1.36 19.64 -6.86
CA ILE A 406 1.18 18.68 -5.78
C ILE A 406 2.42 18.70 -4.89
N ARG A 407 2.37 19.45 -3.78
CA ARG A 407 3.47 19.53 -2.80
C ARG A 407 3.55 18.28 -1.93
N SER A 408 2.41 17.80 -1.47
CA SER A 408 2.28 16.64 -0.59
C SER A 408 0.88 16.03 -0.73
N GLU A 409 0.60 14.93 -0.04
CA GLU A 409 -0.74 14.34 0.02
C GLU A 409 -1.78 15.28 0.67
N ARG A 410 -1.33 16.27 1.43
CA ARG A 410 -2.19 17.23 2.15
C ARG A 410 -2.30 18.59 1.46
N LEU A 411 -1.40 18.90 0.53
CA LEU A 411 -1.35 20.21 -0.13
C LEU A 411 -1.24 20.05 -1.63
N THR A 412 -2.32 20.35 -2.31
CA THR A 412 -2.42 20.52 -3.76
C THR A 412 -2.91 21.92 -4.07
N ALA A 413 -2.42 22.51 -5.16
CA ALA A 413 -2.90 23.78 -5.69
C ALA A 413 -3.17 23.62 -7.19
N ASP A 414 -4.25 24.23 -7.65
CA ASP A 414 -4.60 24.28 -9.07
C ASP A 414 -4.84 25.72 -9.50
N ILE A 415 -4.29 26.10 -10.63
CA ILE A 415 -4.50 27.40 -11.24
C ILE A 415 -4.86 27.16 -12.71
N ALA A 416 -6.03 27.63 -13.12
CA ALA A 416 -6.49 27.49 -14.48
C ALA A 416 -7.11 28.77 -15.01
N LEU A 417 -6.98 28.95 -16.33
CA LEU A 417 -7.78 29.87 -17.12
C LEU A 417 -8.84 29.05 -17.84
N LYS A 418 -10.10 29.26 -17.49
CA LYS A 418 -11.25 28.60 -18.12
C LYS A 418 -12.02 29.64 -18.95
N TYR A 419 -12.39 29.25 -20.15
CA TYR A 419 -13.39 29.91 -21.00
C TYR A 419 -14.53 28.95 -21.22
N GLU A 420 -15.75 29.44 -21.02
CA GLU A 420 -16.98 28.67 -21.20
C GLU A 420 -17.96 29.45 -22.05
N TYR A 421 -18.58 28.78 -22.98
CA TYR A 421 -19.68 29.25 -23.79
C TYR A 421 -20.85 28.31 -23.59
N ALA A 422 -21.99 28.85 -23.22
CA ALA A 422 -23.25 28.12 -23.12
C ALA A 422 -24.34 28.82 -23.93
N LYS A 423 -25.15 28.01 -24.60
CA LYS A 423 -26.35 28.45 -25.33
C LYS A 423 -27.53 27.64 -24.79
N ILE A 424 -28.51 28.36 -24.28
CA ILE A 424 -29.74 27.79 -23.74
C ILE A 424 -30.88 28.15 -24.67
N ASP A 425 -31.65 27.16 -25.11
CA ASP A 425 -32.84 27.32 -25.95
C ASP A 425 -34.07 26.83 -25.15
N TYR A 426 -34.96 27.74 -24.84
CA TYR A 426 -36.21 27.42 -24.11
C TYR A 426 -37.31 27.04 -25.13
N GLY A 427 -37.91 25.87 -24.95
CA GLY A 427 -39.01 25.42 -25.77
C GLY A 427 -40.21 26.39 -25.79
N ALA A 428 -40.97 26.41 -26.87
CA ALA A 428 -42.02 27.40 -27.18
C ALA A 428 -43.20 27.45 -26.16
N GLY A 429 -43.14 26.76 -25.03
CA GLY A 429 -44.20 26.74 -23.99
C GLY A 429 -43.94 27.59 -22.76
N PHE A 430 -42.80 28.32 -22.68
CA PHE A 430 -42.39 29.04 -21.47
C PHE A 430 -42.91 30.49 -21.39
N TYR A 431 -43.68 30.94 -22.37
CA TYR A 431 -44.23 32.32 -22.43
C TYR A 431 -45.74 32.32 -22.67
N ASP A 432 -46.52 31.68 -21.77
CA ASP A 432 -47.94 31.92 -21.67
C ASP A 432 -48.31 32.46 -20.27
#